data_c1581fe6261b7ecfb0b8b1d2b9b29739
#
_entry.id   c1581fe6261b7ecfb0b8b1d2b9b29739
#
_cell.length_a   1.000
_cell.length_b   1.000
_cell.length_c   1.000
_cell.angle_alpha   90.00
_cell.angle_beta   90.00
_cell.angle_gamma   90.00
#
_symmetry.space_group_name_H-M   'P 1'
#
loop_
_entity.id
_entity.type
_entity.pdbx_description
1 polymer ?
#
loop_
_entity_poly.entity_id
_entity_poly.type
_entity_poly.pdbx_seq_one_letter_code
_entity_poly.pdbx_strand_id
1 'polypeptide(L)'
;MVEDVIPAVVECDALLLLCPNYNDAIGANLSAFVNRLTSLYRKKPFFDKYLYAIIVSGYSGGDLVAEQLISALNMNKAFILPEKFSILETANDPGSIREIPGIEEQAKEFAGRMKKMLQGKLS
;
A
#
# COMPACT_ATOMS: atom_id res chain seq x y z
N MET A 1 17.68 -3.25 3.73
CA MET A 1 16.45 -2.49 4.04
C MET A 1 16.74 -1.16 4.72
N VAL A 2 17.52 -1.15 5.80
CA VAL A 2 17.79 0.09 6.54
C VAL A 2 18.57 1.11 5.71
N GLU A 3 19.47 0.67 4.85
CA GLU A 3 20.31 1.55 4.05
C GLU A 3 19.62 2.14 2.83
N ASP A 4 18.66 1.40 2.24
CA ASP A 4 18.02 1.76 0.96
C ASP A 4 16.56 2.14 1.10
N VAL A 5 15.78 1.31 1.78
CA VAL A 5 14.32 1.45 1.83
C VAL A 5 13.88 2.49 2.85
N ILE A 6 14.42 2.46 4.05
CA ILE A 6 13.99 3.36 5.11
C ILE A 6 14.25 4.85 4.76
N PRO A 7 15.42 5.23 4.22
CA PRO A 7 15.60 6.62 3.78
C PRO A 7 14.58 7.05 2.71
N ALA A 8 14.23 6.15 1.79
CA ALA A 8 13.23 6.44 0.76
C ALA A 8 11.86 6.70 1.39
N VAL A 9 11.48 5.94 2.43
CA VAL A 9 10.21 6.16 3.12
C VAL A 9 10.19 7.53 3.82
N VAL A 10 11.30 7.92 4.44
CA VAL A 10 11.40 9.23 5.10
C VAL A 10 11.16 10.37 4.13
N GLU A 11 11.69 10.26 2.91
CA GLU A 11 11.64 11.32 1.91
C GLU A 11 10.39 11.30 1.03
N CYS A 12 9.63 10.20 1.00
CA CYS A 12 8.49 10.07 0.09
C CYS A 12 7.29 10.88 0.55
N ASP A 13 6.42 11.21 -0.41
CA ASP A 13 5.11 11.83 -0.15
C ASP A 13 4.00 10.79 -0.09
N ALA A 14 4.22 9.63 -0.68
CA ALA A 14 3.25 8.53 -0.68
C ALA A 14 3.99 7.20 -0.67
N LEU A 15 3.41 6.23 0.02
CA LEU A 15 3.91 4.85 0.07
C LEU A 15 2.89 3.97 -0.66
N LEU A 16 3.33 3.30 -1.72
CA LEU A 16 2.52 2.32 -2.43
C LEU A 16 3.03 0.93 -2.13
N LEU A 17 2.18 0.10 -1.53
CA LEU A 17 2.52 -1.27 -1.18
C LEU A 17 1.90 -2.24 -2.19
N LEU A 18 2.71 -3.15 -2.70
CA LEU A 18 2.26 -4.24 -3.57
C LEU A 18 2.21 -5.50 -2.73
N CYS A 19 1.01 -5.97 -2.43
CA CYS A 19 0.78 -7.02 -1.44
C CYS A 19 0.17 -8.27 -2.07
N PRO A 20 0.93 -9.37 -2.19
CA PRO A 20 0.29 -10.65 -2.44
C PRO A 20 -0.43 -11.11 -1.17
N ASN A 21 -1.61 -11.70 -1.34
CA ASN A 21 -2.39 -12.21 -0.20
C ASN A 21 -2.00 -13.65 0.09
N TYR A 22 -1.35 -13.87 1.24
CA TYR A 22 -1.00 -15.19 1.74
C TYR A 22 -1.85 -15.50 2.96
N ASN A 23 -2.80 -16.45 2.82
CA ASN A 23 -3.65 -16.89 3.95
C ASN A 23 -4.35 -15.72 4.65
N ASP A 24 -4.87 -14.78 3.87
CA ASP A 24 -5.59 -13.61 4.38
C ASP A 24 -4.77 -12.72 5.31
N ALA A 25 -3.45 -12.68 5.08
CA ALA A 25 -2.52 -11.89 5.88
C ALA A 25 -1.42 -11.29 5.01
N ILE A 26 -0.79 -10.25 5.51
CA ILE A 26 0.38 -9.68 4.84
C ILE A 26 1.55 -10.65 4.95
N GLY A 27 2.41 -10.65 3.92
CA GLY A 27 3.56 -11.56 3.89
C GLY A 27 4.61 -11.21 4.94
N ALA A 28 5.49 -12.18 5.24
CA ALA A 28 6.51 -12.04 6.27
C ALA A 28 7.45 -10.86 6.01
N ASN A 29 7.87 -10.66 4.76
CA ASN A 29 8.76 -9.56 4.42
C ASN A 29 8.10 -8.19 4.62
N LEU A 30 6.83 -8.09 4.29
CA LEU A 30 6.07 -6.85 4.49
C LEU A 30 5.82 -6.60 5.97
N SER A 31 5.53 -7.65 6.75
CA SER A 31 5.39 -7.53 8.20
C SER A 31 6.68 -7.06 8.85
N ALA A 32 7.82 -7.59 8.41
CA ALA A 32 9.12 -7.15 8.90
C ALA A 32 9.39 -5.68 8.57
N PHE A 33 9.03 -5.25 7.36
CA PHE A 33 9.14 -3.85 6.96
C PHE A 33 8.31 -2.95 7.87
N VAL A 34 7.03 -3.30 8.09
CA VAL A 34 6.14 -2.53 8.97
C VAL A 34 6.73 -2.43 10.38
N ASN A 35 7.26 -3.54 10.91
CA ASN A 35 7.86 -3.54 12.24
C ASN A 35 9.07 -2.61 12.32
N ARG A 36 9.88 -2.54 11.28
CA ARG A 36 11.05 -1.65 11.25
C ARG A 36 10.67 -0.18 11.23
N LEU A 37 9.48 0.15 10.73
CA LEU A 37 9.00 1.52 10.75
C LEU A 37 8.67 2.01 12.17
N THR A 38 8.54 1.12 13.13
CA THR A 38 8.19 1.49 14.50
C THR A 38 9.22 2.44 15.14
N SER A 39 10.50 2.16 14.99
CA SER A 39 11.54 3.03 15.55
C SER A 39 11.55 4.40 14.88
N LEU A 40 11.29 4.44 13.58
CA LEU A 40 11.21 5.68 12.83
C LEU A 40 9.99 6.50 13.22
N TYR A 41 8.84 5.84 13.42
CA TYR A 41 7.60 6.49 13.85
C TYR A 41 7.75 7.16 15.21
N ARG A 42 8.50 6.56 16.12
CA ARG A 42 8.75 7.15 17.44
C ARG A 42 9.49 8.49 17.37
N LYS A 43 10.27 8.70 16.30
CA LYS A 43 10.99 9.95 16.08
C LYS A 43 10.13 10.96 15.34
N LYS A 44 9.39 10.51 14.32
CA LYS A 44 8.54 11.37 13.49
C LYS A 44 7.36 10.57 12.92
N PRO A 45 6.12 10.84 13.34
CA PRO A 45 4.94 10.18 12.77
C PRO A 45 4.80 10.45 11.27
N PHE A 46 4.13 9.54 10.57
CA PHE A 46 3.97 9.59 9.11
C PHE A 46 2.70 10.33 8.68
N PHE A 47 2.25 11.30 9.43
CA PHE A 47 1.00 12.02 9.14
C PHE A 47 1.08 12.92 7.90
N ASP A 48 2.25 13.12 7.35
CA ASP A 48 2.47 13.88 6.12
C ASP A 48 2.57 13.00 4.87
N LYS A 49 2.35 11.70 5.00
CA LYS A 49 2.51 10.73 3.90
C LYS A 49 1.21 9.99 3.62
N TYR A 50 0.91 9.80 2.33
CA TYR A 50 -0.26 9.05 1.89
C TYR A 50 0.06 7.56 1.78
N LEU A 51 -0.92 6.72 2.12
CA LEU A 51 -0.81 5.27 1.99
C LEU A 51 -1.68 4.77 0.83
N TYR A 52 -1.08 3.99 -0.05
CA TYR A 52 -1.78 3.29 -1.14
C TYR A 52 -1.36 1.84 -1.16
N ALA A 53 -2.25 0.97 -1.66
CA ALA A 53 -1.96 -0.46 -1.74
C ALA A 53 -2.62 -1.11 -2.95
N ILE A 54 -1.92 -2.07 -3.54
CA ILE A 54 -2.47 -2.96 -4.56
C ILE A 54 -2.34 -4.38 -3.98
N ILE A 55 -3.49 -5.05 -3.82
CA ILE A 55 -3.55 -6.36 -3.18
C ILE A 55 -4.10 -7.36 -4.19
N VAL A 56 -3.33 -8.42 -4.46
CA VAL A 56 -3.74 -9.47 -5.38
C VAL A 56 -3.87 -10.77 -4.61
N SER A 57 -5.05 -11.38 -4.68
CA SER A 57 -5.39 -12.61 -3.98
C SER A 57 -5.58 -13.76 -4.95
N GLY A 58 -5.24 -14.98 -4.54
CA GLY A 58 -5.53 -16.17 -5.35
C GLY A 58 -7.02 -16.45 -5.44
N TYR A 59 -7.74 -16.26 -4.34
CA TYR A 59 -9.19 -16.50 -4.28
C TYR A 59 -9.93 -15.29 -3.70
N SER A 60 -9.84 -15.09 -2.39
CA SER A 60 -10.57 -14.02 -1.70
C SER A 60 -9.74 -13.56 -0.51
N GLY A 61 -10.30 -12.65 0.31
CA GLY A 61 -9.64 -12.22 1.53
C GLY A 61 -8.75 -10.98 1.40
N GLY A 62 -8.74 -10.34 0.23
CA GLY A 62 -7.98 -9.11 0.04
C GLY A 62 -8.42 -7.98 0.97
N ASP A 63 -9.70 -7.95 1.34
CA ASP A 63 -10.23 -7.00 2.30
C ASP A 63 -9.61 -7.17 3.69
N LEU A 64 -9.31 -8.41 4.10
CA LEU A 64 -8.63 -8.67 5.37
C LEU A 64 -7.20 -8.12 5.36
N VAL A 65 -6.49 -8.27 4.23
CA VAL A 65 -5.15 -7.70 4.08
C VAL A 65 -5.23 -6.16 4.13
N ALA A 66 -6.22 -5.57 3.46
CA ALA A 66 -6.41 -4.13 3.50
C ALA A 66 -6.67 -3.64 4.92
N GLU A 67 -7.49 -4.34 5.70
CA GLU A 67 -7.73 -4.01 7.10
C GLU A 67 -6.46 -4.07 7.94
N GLN A 68 -5.61 -5.07 7.70
CA GLN A 68 -4.33 -5.18 8.40
C GLN A 68 -3.42 -3.99 8.08
N LEU A 69 -3.38 -3.55 6.83
CA LEU A 69 -2.60 -2.38 6.43
C LEU A 69 -3.14 -1.10 7.06
N ILE A 70 -4.45 -0.93 7.10
CA ILE A 70 -5.09 0.21 7.76
C ILE A 70 -4.68 0.23 9.24
N SER A 71 -4.81 -0.89 9.93
CA SER A 71 -4.44 -0.98 11.33
C SER A 71 -2.95 -0.70 11.55
N ALA A 72 -2.08 -1.33 10.75
CA ALA A 72 -0.64 -1.26 10.95
C ALA A 72 -0.05 0.11 10.59
N LEU A 73 -0.57 0.77 9.58
CA LEU A 73 0.04 1.98 9.03
C LEU A 73 -0.80 3.24 9.25
N ASN A 74 -2.10 3.19 8.99
CA ASN A 74 -2.95 4.36 9.21
C ASN A 74 -3.20 4.58 10.70
N MET A 75 -3.73 3.58 11.40
CA MET A 75 -4.10 3.72 12.81
C MET A 75 -2.90 3.78 13.75
N ASN A 76 -1.89 2.96 13.50
CA ASN A 76 -0.74 2.85 14.41
C ASN A 76 0.46 3.72 14.04
N LYS A 77 0.57 4.18 12.80
CA LYS A 77 1.71 4.99 12.36
C LYS A 77 1.30 6.31 11.68
N ALA A 78 0.00 6.61 11.68
CA ALA A 78 -0.55 7.88 11.25
C ALA A 78 -0.35 8.23 9.77
N PHE A 79 -0.17 7.23 8.89
CA PHE A 79 -0.23 7.48 7.45
C PHE A 79 -1.62 7.99 7.06
N ILE A 80 -1.69 8.93 6.14
CA ILE A 80 -2.96 9.44 5.64
C ILE A 80 -3.57 8.40 4.70
N LEU A 81 -4.84 8.05 4.92
CA LEU A 81 -5.56 7.08 4.12
C LEU A 81 -6.50 7.80 3.15
N PRO A 82 -6.13 7.95 1.88
CA PRO A 82 -7.01 8.60 0.91
C PRO A 82 -8.24 7.76 0.61
N GLU A 83 -9.30 8.41 0.13
CA GLU A 83 -10.45 7.70 -0.39
C GLU A 83 -10.00 6.80 -1.56
N LYS A 84 -10.50 5.57 -1.61
CA LYS A 84 -10.10 4.58 -2.62
C LYS A 84 -8.58 4.37 -2.66
N PHE A 85 -7.98 4.17 -1.49
CA PHE A 85 -6.53 4.02 -1.37
C PHE A 85 -5.99 2.71 -1.97
N SER A 86 -6.85 1.74 -2.29
CA SER A 86 -6.39 0.41 -2.69
C SER A 86 -7.10 -0.14 -3.92
N ILE A 87 -6.41 -1.05 -4.59
CA ILE A 87 -6.98 -1.95 -5.60
C ILE A 87 -6.95 -3.35 -5.00
N LEU A 88 -8.11 -4.03 -5.02
CA LEU A 88 -8.26 -5.41 -4.55
C LEU A 88 -8.67 -6.27 -5.75
N GLU A 89 -7.81 -7.19 -6.17
CA GLU A 89 -8.09 -8.06 -7.30
C GLU A 89 -7.75 -9.51 -7.01
N THR A 90 -8.36 -10.41 -7.78
CA THR A 90 -8.14 -11.85 -7.66
C THR A 90 -7.50 -12.38 -8.92
N ALA A 91 -6.30 -12.98 -8.79
CA ALA A 91 -5.59 -13.58 -9.90
C ALA A 91 -4.68 -14.67 -9.35
N ASN A 92 -4.90 -15.92 -9.78
CA ASN A 92 -4.22 -17.06 -9.21
C ASN A 92 -3.04 -17.57 -10.04
N ASP A 93 -3.14 -17.48 -11.37
CA ASP A 93 -2.10 -17.99 -12.26
C ASP A 93 -1.17 -16.88 -12.76
N PRO A 94 0.09 -17.20 -13.09
CA PRO A 94 0.99 -16.19 -13.66
C PRO A 94 0.38 -15.49 -14.87
N GLY A 95 0.36 -14.16 -14.84
CA GLY A 95 -0.18 -13.35 -15.92
C GLY A 95 -1.69 -13.21 -15.97
N SER A 96 -2.44 -13.93 -15.12
CA SER A 96 -3.91 -13.88 -15.14
C SER A 96 -4.47 -12.50 -14.76
N ILE A 97 -3.71 -11.69 -14.04
CA ILE A 97 -4.10 -10.33 -13.70
C ILE A 97 -4.38 -9.49 -14.95
N ARG A 98 -3.66 -9.76 -16.04
CA ARG A 98 -3.83 -9.03 -17.30
C ARG A 98 -5.13 -9.39 -18.02
N GLU A 99 -5.72 -10.52 -17.67
CA GLU A 99 -6.96 -11.01 -18.27
C GLU A 99 -8.20 -10.44 -17.61
N ILE A 100 -8.07 -9.75 -16.49
CA ILE A 100 -9.19 -9.14 -15.79
C ILE A 100 -9.73 -7.99 -16.65
N PRO A 101 -11.03 -8.00 -17.03
CA PRO A 101 -11.61 -6.92 -17.82
C PRO A 101 -11.43 -5.57 -17.13
N GLY A 102 -10.93 -4.58 -17.87
CA GLY A 102 -10.79 -3.23 -17.37
C GLY A 102 -9.62 -3.01 -16.41
N ILE A 103 -8.69 -3.98 -16.27
CA ILE A 103 -7.59 -3.84 -15.31
C ILE A 103 -6.67 -2.68 -15.68
N GLU A 104 -6.43 -2.44 -16.96
CA GLU A 104 -5.57 -1.34 -17.39
C GLU A 104 -6.19 0.02 -17.07
N GLU A 105 -7.49 0.17 -17.33
CA GLU A 105 -8.22 1.39 -16.99
C GLU A 105 -8.25 1.61 -15.48
N GLN A 106 -8.45 0.55 -14.71
CA GLN A 106 -8.44 0.60 -13.25
C GLN A 106 -7.09 1.08 -12.73
N ALA A 107 -6.00 0.55 -13.29
CA ALA A 107 -4.65 0.97 -12.91
C ALA A 107 -4.38 2.42 -13.27
N LYS A 108 -4.82 2.87 -14.45
CA LYS A 108 -4.68 4.26 -14.88
C LYS A 108 -5.46 5.22 -14.00
N GLU A 109 -6.68 4.87 -13.64
CA GLU A 109 -7.50 5.66 -12.73
C GLU A 109 -6.86 5.78 -11.36
N PHE A 110 -6.37 4.66 -10.84
CA PHE A 110 -5.68 4.64 -9.55
C PHE A 110 -4.45 5.54 -9.56
N ALA A 111 -3.61 5.42 -10.59
CA ALA A 111 -2.44 6.27 -10.75
C ALA A 111 -2.82 7.75 -10.89
N GLY A 112 -3.91 8.03 -11.60
CA GLY A 112 -4.42 9.39 -11.75
C GLY A 112 -4.88 9.99 -10.42
N ARG A 113 -5.55 9.21 -9.58
CA ARG A 113 -5.95 9.67 -8.25
C ARG A 113 -4.74 9.96 -7.37
N MET A 114 -3.73 9.09 -7.41
CA MET A 114 -2.48 9.31 -6.67
C MET A 114 -1.81 10.61 -7.14
N LYS A 115 -1.72 10.81 -8.45
CA LYS A 115 -1.10 12.00 -9.02
C LYS A 115 -1.81 13.28 -8.59
N LYS A 116 -3.14 13.29 -8.62
CA LYS A 116 -3.93 14.45 -8.18
C LYS A 116 -3.70 14.77 -6.71
N MET A 117 -3.65 13.74 -5.87
CA MET A 117 -3.44 13.92 -4.44
C MET A 117 -2.05 14.50 -4.17
N LEU A 118 -1.02 13.99 -4.85
CA LEU A 118 0.34 14.48 -4.70
C LEU A 118 0.51 15.90 -5.23
N GLN A 119 -0.14 16.24 -6.33
CA GLN A 119 -0.10 17.60 -6.86
C GLN A 119 -0.76 18.58 -5.91
N GLY A 120 -1.88 18.22 -5.31
CA GLY A 120 -2.54 19.03 -4.29
C GLY A 120 -1.66 19.28 -3.08
N LYS A 121 -0.90 18.26 -2.65
CA LYS A 121 0.01 18.36 -1.52
C LYS A 121 1.19 19.29 -1.81
N LEU A 122 1.70 19.26 -3.06
CA LEU A 122 2.85 20.06 -3.46
C LEU A 122 2.49 21.52 -3.79
N SER A 123 1.25 21.78 -4.07
CA SER A 123 0.78 23.13 -4.32
C SER A 123 0.27 23.80 -3.06
#